data_3307610be6868fe9abed484712037b5b
#
_entry.id   3307610be6868fe9abed484712037b5b
#
_cell.length_a   1.000
_cell.length_b   1.000
_cell.length_c   1.000
_cell.angle_alpha   90.00
_cell.angle_beta   90.00
_cell.angle_gamma   90.00
#
_symmetry.space_group_name_H-M   'P 1'
#
loop_
_entity.id
_entity.type
_entity.pdbx_description
1 polymer ?
#
loop_
_entity_poly.entity_id
_entity_poly.type
_entity_poly.pdbx_seq_one_letter_code
_entity_poly.pdbx_strand_id
1 'polypeptide(L)'
;MTDGKSRNVYIDNVKALLIILVVVGHFTDLAVDESEMMKSLFVFIYSFHMPLFIFVNGLLCKHIVKDRHRVMDKVAVFMALYVALKGILFFTRTVIGHEDISFHLFEEDGVPWYLFSTAVFYVVTYLFRNFNKKWLLVLSVVLALLVGYDPDIGDSFVLSRSIVFYPFFLLG
;
A
#
# COMPACT_ATOMS: atom_id res chain seq x y z
N MET A 1 -10.79 29.46 -15.16
CA MET A 1 -11.19 28.35 -16.02
C MET A 1 -10.65 27.07 -15.41
N THR A 2 -11.46 26.33 -14.68
CA THR A 2 -11.09 25.05 -14.09
C THR A 2 -11.07 24.03 -15.21
N ASP A 3 -9.89 23.59 -15.58
CA ASP A 3 -9.66 22.56 -16.56
C ASP A 3 -10.33 21.27 -16.07
N GLY A 4 -11.51 20.97 -16.64
CA GLY A 4 -12.36 19.83 -16.28
C GLY A 4 -11.70 18.52 -16.71
N LYS A 5 -10.72 18.06 -15.96
CA LYS A 5 -10.18 16.71 -16.11
C LYS A 5 -11.35 15.75 -15.91
N SER A 6 -11.84 15.17 -16.99
CA SER A 6 -12.98 14.24 -16.94
C SER A 6 -12.67 13.14 -15.93
N ARG A 7 -13.48 13.12 -14.88
CA ARG A 7 -13.37 12.11 -13.81
C ARG A 7 -13.63 10.73 -14.42
N ASN A 8 -12.71 9.81 -14.26
CA ASN A 8 -12.89 8.46 -14.77
C ASN A 8 -13.69 7.63 -13.75
N VAL A 9 -15.00 7.60 -13.96
CA VAL A 9 -15.97 6.90 -13.10
C VAL A 9 -15.61 5.41 -12.93
N TYR A 10 -15.05 4.78 -13.96
CA TYR A 10 -14.64 3.38 -13.87
C TYR A 10 -13.53 3.17 -12.82
N ILE A 11 -12.50 4.01 -12.86
CA ILE A 11 -11.41 3.94 -11.87
C ILE A 11 -11.92 4.23 -10.45
N ASP A 12 -12.83 5.17 -10.30
CA ASP A 12 -13.44 5.49 -9.00
C ASP A 12 -14.28 4.31 -8.47
N ASN A 13 -15.02 3.63 -9.31
CA ASN A 13 -15.79 2.42 -8.94
C ASN A 13 -14.84 1.26 -8.54
N VAL A 14 -13.76 1.05 -9.30
CA VAL A 14 -12.75 0.03 -8.95
C VAL A 14 -12.14 0.32 -7.58
N LYS A 15 -11.78 1.56 -7.30
CA LYS A 15 -11.26 1.94 -5.97
C LYS A 15 -12.28 1.71 -4.85
N ALA A 16 -13.54 2.08 -5.09
CA ALA A 16 -14.60 1.87 -4.10
C ALA A 16 -14.77 0.38 -3.79
N LEU A 17 -14.77 -0.48 -4.83
CA LEU A 17 -14.83 -1.93 -4.65
C LEU A 17 -13.61 -2.44 -3.86
N LEU A 18 -12.41 -1.98 -4.20
CA LEU A 18 -11.19 -2.39 -3.51
C LEU A 18 -11.18 -1.97 -2.03
N ILE A 19 -11.71 -0.78 -1.69
CA ILE A 19 -11.86 -0.35 -0.30
C ILE A 19 -12.84 -1.26 0.44
N ILE A 20 -13.96 -1.64 -0.19
CA ILE A 20 -14.91 -2.59 0.40
C ILE A 20 -14.21 -3.94 0.66
N LEU A 21 -13.41 -4.44 -0.30
CA LEU A 21 -12.65 -5.69 -0.12
C LEU A 21 -11.60 -5.59 1.00
N VAL A 22 -10.96 -4.44 1.20
CA VAL A 22 -10.06 -4.21 2.34
C VAL A 22 -10.83 -4.36 3.65
N VAL A 23 -12.00 -3.71 3.77
CA VAL A 23 -12.83 -3.80 4.98
C VAL A 23 -13.31 -5.23 5.22
N VAL A 24 -13.86 -5.89 4.20
CA VAL A 24 -14.30 -7.29 4.29
C VAL A 24 -13.12 -8.21 4.64
N GLY A 25 -11.95 -8.00 4.04
CA GLY A 25 -10.73 -8.75 4.34
C GLY A 25 -10.35 -8.68 5.81
N HIS A 26 -10.37 -7.49 6.42
CA HIS A 26 -10.08 -7.34 7.84
C HIS A 26 -11.13 -7.99 8.75
N PHE A 27 -12.41 -7.99 8.36
CA PHE A 27 -13.43 -8.73 9.10
C PHE A 27 -13.26 -10.25 8.96
N THR A 28 -12.89 -10.73 7.78
CA THR A 28 -12.63 -12.18 7.59
C THR A 28 -11.37 -12.64 8.30
N ASP A 29 -10.37 -11.77 8.47
CA ASP A 29 -9.16 -12.05 9.24
C ASP A 29 -9.47 -12.36 10.72
N LEU A 30 -10.40 -11.61 11.31
CA LEU A 30 -10.85 -11.85 12.68
C LEU A 30 -11.58 -13.19 12.88
N ALA A 31 -12.13 -13.78 11.81
CA ALA A 31 -12.91 -15.00 11.82
C ALA A 31 -12.23 -16.19 11.09
N VAL A 32 -10.96 -16.02 10.73
CA VAL A 32 -10.19 -17.02 9.93
C VAL A 32 -10.14 -18.39 10.59
N ASP A 33 -10.03 -18.41 11.92
CA ASP A 33 -9.94 -19.65 12.69
C ASP A 33 -11.31 -20.29 13.00
N GLU A 34 -12.42 -19.60 12.71
CA GLU A 34 -13.76 -20.08 13.02
C GLU A 34 -14.29 -21.07 11.97
N SER A 35 -13.89 -20.96 10.70
CA SER A 35 -14.35 -21.87 9.65
C SER A 35 -13.46 -21.89 8.41
N GLU A 36 -13.38 -23.06 7.73
CA GLU A 36 -12.67 -23.21 6.45
C GLU A 36 -13.22 -22.28 5.35
N MET A 37 -14.49 -21.90 5.43
CA MET A 37 -15.09 -20.96 4.49
C MET A 37 -14.51 -19.54 4.70
N MET A 38 -14.38 -19.09 5.95
CA MET A 38 -13.78 -17.77 6.27
C MET A 38 -12.32 -17.72 5.86
N LYS A 39 -11.59 -18.81 6.13
CA LYS A 39 -10.20 -18.95 5.68
C LYS A 39 -10.05 -18.89 4.16
N SER A 40 -10.91 -19.59 3.44
CA SER A 40 -10.90 -19.56 1.97
C SER A 40 -11.22 -18.18 1.42
N LEU A 41 -12.21 -17.49 2.00
CA LEU A 41 -12.58 -16.13 1.62
C LEU A 41 -11.46 -15.14 1.92
N PHE A 42 -10.82 -15.25 3.08
CA PHE A 42 -9.65 -14.45 3.45
C PHE A 42 -8.52 -14.62 2.42
N VAL A 43 -8.10 -15.86 2.16
CA VAL A 43 -7.04 -16.16 1.18
C VAL A 43 -7.41 -15.62 -0.20
N PHE A 44 -8.65 -15.79 -0.64
CA PHE A 44 -9.12 -15.26 -1.93
C PHE A 44 -9.00 -13.74 -1.99
N ILE A 45 -9.51 -13.01 -1.01
CA ILE A 45 -9.45 -11.54 -0.98
C ILE A 45 -7.99 -11.07 -0.93
N TYR A 46 -7.18 -11.62 -0.03
CA TYR A 46 -5.80 -11.19 0.17
C TYR A 46 -4.87 -11.50 -1.00
N SER A 47 -5.22 -12.49 -1.84
CA SER A 47 -4.41 -12.84 -3.02
C SER A 47 -4.35 -11.74 -4.08
N PHE A 48 -5.37 -10.89 -4.21
CA PHE A 48 -5.43 -9.92 -5.31
C PHE A 48 -5.75 -8.48 -4.91
N HIS A 49 -6.44 -8.22 -3.77
CA HIS A 49 -6.94 -6.86 -3.48
C HIS A 49 -5.82 -5.85 -3.33
N MET A 50 -4.72 -6.19 -2.61
CA MET A 50 -3.59 -5.28 -2.41
C MET A 50 -2.75 -5.08 -3.68
N PRO A 51 -2.35 -6.12 -4.43
CA PRO A 51 -1.71 -5.95 -5.73
C PRO A 51 -2.51 -5.05 -6.68
N LEU A 52 -3.82 -5.26 -6.76
CA LEU A 52 -4.70 -4.49 -7.64
C LEU A 52 -4.85 -3.03 -7.17
N PHE A 53 -4.94 -2.80 -5.85
CA PHE A 53 -5.01 -1.44 -5.29
C PHE A 53 -3.74 -0.64 -5.60
N ILE A 54 -2.58 -1.26 -5.46
CA ILE A 54 -1.28 -0.67 -5.77
C ILE A 54 -1.12 -0.42 -7.27
N PHE A 55 -1.55 -1.36 -8.11
CA PHE A 55 -1.59 -1.19 -9.56
C PHE A 55 -2.43 0.03 -9.99
N VAL A 56 -3.64 0.18 -9.43
CA VAL A 56 -4.52 1.33 -9.72
C VAL A 56 -3.86 2.65 -9.27
N ASN A 57 -3.14 2.65 -8.16
CA ASN A 57 -2.35 3.82 -7.76
C ASN A 57 -1.22 4.14 -8.75
N GLY A 58 -0.55 3.13 -9.28
CA GLY A 58 0.45 3.28 -10.33
C GLY A 58 -0.12 3.94 -11.59
N LEU A 59 -1.32 3.53 -12.04
CA LEU A 59 -2.02 4.16 -13.17
C LEU A 59 -2.21 5.67 -12.98
N LEU A 60 -2.50 6.09 -11.76
CA LEU A 60 -2.73 7.50 -11.43
C LEU A 60 -1.43 8.29 -11.23
N CYS A 61 -0.34 7.60 -10.93
CA CYS A 61 0.96 8.19 -10.67
C CYS A 61 1.60 8.82 -11.93
N LYS A 62 1.32 8.30 -13.12
CA LYS A 62 1.99 8.65 -14.39
C LYS A 62 2.13 10.16 -14.67
N HIS A 63 1.12 10.95 -14.31
CA HIS A 63 1.13 12.40 -14.51
C HIS A 63 1.76 13.15 -13.35
N ILE A 64 1.79 12.55 -12.17
CA ILE A 64 2.26 13.16 -10.94
C ILE A 64 3.79 13.12 -10.87
N VAL A 65 4.40 11.97 -11.22
CA VAL A 65 5.87 11.76 -11.13
C VAL A 65 6.70 12.63 -12.08
N LYS A 66 6.07 13.37 -12.98
CA LYS A 66 6.76 14.32 -13.87
C LYS A 66 7.13 15.62 -13.15
N ASP A 67 6.43 15.96 -12.08
CA ASP A 67 6.55 17.21 -11.35
C ASP A 67 6.95 16.94 -9.89
N ARG A 68 8.10 17.49 -9.48
CA ARG A 68 8.64 17.34 -8.12
C ARG A 68 7.65 17.82 -7.05
N HIS A 69 7.04 18.99 -7.26
CA HIS A 69 6.12 19.56 -6.28
C HIS A 69 4.91 18.67 -6.07
N ARG A 70 4.31 18.17 -7.15
CA ARG A 70 3.18 17.25 -7.07
C ARG A 70 3.53 15.93 -6.37
N VAL A 71 4.74 15.40 -6.59
CA VAL A 71 5.22 14.21 -5.87
C VAL A 71 5.34 14.52 -4.38
N MET A 72 6.01 15.62 -4.02
CA MET A 72 6.18 15.98 -2.61
C MET A 72 4.86 16.24 -1.90
N ASP A 73 3.90 16.89 -2.55
CA ASP A 73 2.54 17.08 -2.01
C ASP A 73 1.85 15.75 -1.73
N LYS A 74 1.96 14.79 -2.67
CA LYS A 74 1.39 13.45 -2.47
C LYS A 74 2.08 12.68 -1.34
N VAL A 75 3.40 12.70 -1.32
CA VAL A 75 4.19 12.09 -0.24
C VAL A 75 3.81 12.69 1.12
N ALA A 76 3.71 14.02 1.21
CA ALA A 76 3.31 14.69 2.45
C ALA A 76 1.91 14.25 2.91
N VAL A 77 0.93 14.17 1.99
CA VAL A 77 -0.43 13.72 2.30
C VAL A 77 -0.42 12.26 2.78
N PHE A 78 0.28 11.34 2.08
CA PHE A 78 0.33 9.94 2.48
C PHE A 78 1.04 9.75 3.82
N MET A 79 2.13 10.49 4.07
CA MET A 79 2.84 10.45 5.35
C MET A 79 2.00 11.04 6.49
N ALA A 80 1.28 12.14 6.25
CA ALA A 80 0.37 12.70 7.25
C ALA A 80 -0.76 11.74 7.61
N LEU A 81 -1.37 11.08 6.61
CA LEU A 81 -2.38 10.05 6.83
C LEU A 81 -1.81 8.83 7.56
N TYR A 82 -0.59 8.41 7.21
CA TYR A 82 0.11 7.33 7.89
C TYR A 82 0.29 7.60 9.39
N VAL A 83 0.83 8.77 9.72
CA VAL A 83 1.04 9.17 11.12
C VAL A 83 -0.30 9.32 11.87
N ALA A 84 -1.30 9.92 11.22
CA ALA A 84 -2.64 10.08 11.82
C ALA A 84 -3.28 8.71 12.13
N LEU A 85 -3.26 7.76 11.19
CA LEU A 85 -3.81 6.42 11.41
C LEU A 85 -3.02 5.63 12.46
N LYS A 86 -1.69 5.70 12.45
CA LYS A 86 -0.85 5.11 13.51
C LYS A 86 -1.21 5.68 14.88
N GLY A 87 -1.39 7.00 14.98
CA GLY A 87 -1.81 7.65 16.22
C GLY A 87 -3.19 7.20 16.69
N ILE A 88 -4.16 7.09 15.79
CA ILE A 88 -5.51 6.59 16.11
C ILE A 88 -5.45 5.14 16.60
N LEU A 89 -4.72 4.27 15.89
CA LEU A 89 -4.58 2.86 16.28
C LEU A 89 -3.91 2.72 17.65
N PHE A 90 -2.82 3.46 17.87
CA PHE A 90 -2.15 3.48 19.18
C PHE A 90 -3.10 3.93 20.29
N PHE A 91 -3.79 5.06 20.09
CA PHE A 91 -4.76 5.57 21.07
C PHE A 91 -5.87 4.55 21.35
N THR A 92 -6.43 3.93 20.31
CA THR A 92 -7.51 2.95 20.47
C THR A 92 -7.04 1.72 21.24
N ARG A 93 -5.86 1.18 20.93
CA ARG A 93 -5.31 0.02 21.63
C ARG A 93 -4.97 0.32 23.08
N THR A 94 -4.32 1.46 23.34
CA THR A 94 -3.89 1.84 24.69
C THR A 94 -5.08 2.22 25.58
N VAL A 95 -6.02 3.04 25.07
CA VAL A 95 -7.10 3.59 25.90
C VAL A 95 -8.31 2.66 25.96
N ILE A 96 -8.68 2.02 24.86
CA ILE A 96 -9.86 1.15 24.78
C ILE A 96 -9.48 -0.32 25.01
N GLY A 97 -8.37 -0.77 24.40
CA GLY A 97 -7.89 -2.14 24.53
C GLY A 97 -7.12 -2.43 25.82
N HIS A 98 -6.73 -1.40 26.58
CA HIS A 98 -5.87 -1.52 27.76
C HIS A 98 -4.58 -2.31 27.53
N GLU A 99 -4.05 -2.23 26.31
CA GLU A 99 -2.80 -2.90 25.93
C GLU A 99 -1.62 -2.00 26.29
N ASP A 100 -0.62 -2.55 27.00
CA ASP A 100 0.68 -1.88 27.23
C ASP A 100 1.55 -1.97 25.98
N ILE A 101 1.29 -1.09 24.98
CA ILE A 101 2.01 -1.07 23.72
C ILE A 101 2.95 0.13 23.69
N SER A 102 4.21 -0.10 23.29
CA SER A 102 5.13 0.98 22.95
C SER A 102 4.81 1.53 21.55
N PHE A 103 4.82 2.86 21.40
CA PHE A 103 4.59 3.48 20.10
C PHE A 103 5.82 3.36 19.20
N HIS A 104 5.73 2.51 18.17
CA HIS A 104 6.79 2.35 17.16
C HIS A 104 6.30 2.85 15.80
N LEU A 105 6.87 3.97 15.34
CA LEU A 105 6.43 4.60 14.09
C LEU A 105 6.72 3.73 12.85
N PHE A 106 7.77 2.93 12.88
CA PHE A 106 8.26 2.17 11.72
C PHE A 106 8.09 0.65 11.83
N GLU A 107 7.51 0.16 12.92
CA GLU A 107 7.12 -1.25 13.02
C GLU A 107 5.80 -1.51 12.30
N GLU A 108 5.66 -2.74 11.81
CA GLU A 108 4.50 -3.16 11.05
C GLU A 108 3.31 -3.50 11.96
N ASP A 109 2.47 -2.51 12.22
CA ASP A 109 1.22 -2.69 12.99
C ASP A 109 -0.01 -2.58 12.06
N GLY A 110 -0.23 -3.58 11.23
CA GLY A 110 -1.48 -3.69 10.45
C GLY A 110 -1.67 -2.66 9.32
N VAL A 111 -2.83 -2.05 9.23
CA VAL A 111 -3.37 -1.30 8.08
C VAL A 111 -2.50 -0.15 7.50
N PRO A 112 -1.76 0.66 8.27
CA PRO A 112 -1.10 1.85 7.73
C PRO A 112 0.06 1.61 6.77
N TRP A 113 0.62 0.39 6.75
CA TRP A 113 1.78 0.07 5.90
C TRP A 113 1.63 0.48 4.43
N TYR A 114 0.41 0.36 3.90
CA TYR A 114 0.09 0.70 2.52
C TYR A 114 0.34 2.19 2.20
N LEU A 115 0.03 3.09 3.14
CA LEU A 115 0.24 4.53 2.95
C LEU A 115 1.72 4.87 2.90
N PHE A 116 2.51 4.27 3.80
CA PHE A 116 3.96 4.42 3.82
C PHE A 116 4.58 3.88 2.52
N SER A 117 4.25 2.64 2.14
CA SER A 117 4.74 2.03 0.90
C SER A 117 4.36 2.85 -0.33
N THR A 118 3.15 3.40 -0.38
CA THR A 118 2.73 4.27 -1.49
C THR A 118 3.56 5.54 -1.56
N ALA A 119 3.86 6.19 -0.42
CA ALA A 119 4.76 7.34 -0.39
C ALA A 119 6.16 6.98 -0.93
N VAL A 120 6.72 5.84 -0.50
CA VAL A 120 7.99 5.32 -1.01
C VAL A 120 7.93 5.09 -2.53
N PHE A 121 6.86 4.50 -3.04
CA PHE A 121 6.69 4.26 -4.49
C PHE A 121 6.69 5.54 -5.31
N TYR A 122 6.05 6.61 -4.83
CA TYR A 122 6.10 7.91 -5.49
C TYR A 122 7.52 8.46 -5.55
N VAL A 123 8.27 8.40 -4.43
CA VAL A 123 9.65 8.88 -4.35
C VAL A 123 10.56 8.07 -5.29
N VAL A 124 10.53 6.74 -5.18
CA VAL A 124 11.38 5.84 -5.99
C VAL A 124 11.10 6.02 -7.48
N THR A 125 9.81 6.05 -7.87
CA THR A 125 9.45 6.23 -9.29
C THR A 125 9.86 7.61 -9.80
N TYR A 126 9.82 8.65 -8.96
CA TYR A 126 10.33 9.98 -9.33
C TYR A 126 11.85 9.97 -9.52
N LEU A 127 12.60 9.36 -8.62
CA LEU A 127 14.07 9.27 -8.72
C LEU A 127 14.50 8.53 -9.99
N PHE A 128 13.81 7.45 -10.31
CA PHE A 128 14.11 6.62 -11.49
C PHE A 128 13.29 7.00 -12.74
N ARG A 129 12.64 8.17 -12.78
CA ARG A 129 11.78 8.60 -13.90
C ARG A 129 12.48 8.64 -15.28
N ASN A 130 13.81 8.88 -15.28
CA ASN A 130 14.65 8.93 -16.49
C ASN A 130 15.23 7.56 -16.86
N PHE A 131 15.02 6.55 -16.01
CA PHE A 131 15.50 5.20 -16.27
C PHE A 131 14.55 4.45 -17.20
N ASN A 132 15.08 3.48 -17.95
CA ASN A 132 14.25 2.68 -18.85
C ASN A 132 13.27 1.84 -18.02
N LYS A 133 11.96 2.07 -18.22
CA LYS A 133 10.89 1.40 -17.46
C LYS A 133 10.96 -0.12 -17.52
N LYS A 134 11.37 -0.70 -18.66
CA LYS A 134 11.46 -2.17 -18.80
C LYS A 134 12.53 -2.74 -17.87
N TRP A 135 13.71 -2.11 -17.83
CA TRP A 135 14.78 -2.53 -16.94
C TRP A 135 14.46 -2.29 -15.48
N LEU A 136 13.79 -1.17 -15.15
CA LEU A 136 13.35 -0.90 -13.80
C LEU A 136 12.32 -1.94 -13.34
N LEU A 137 11.39 -2.34 -14.20
CA LEU A 137 10.42 -3.40 -13.90
C LEU A 137 11.11 -4.75 -13.68
N VAL A 138 12.02 -5.14 -14.58
CA VAL A 138 12.77 -6.41 -14.44
C VAL A 138 13.55 -6.41 -13.12
N LEU A 139 14.28 -5.34 -12.82
CA LEU A 139 15.02 -5.21 -11.56
C LEU A 139 14.09 -5.30 -10.34
N SER A 140 12.95 -4.61 -10.38
CA SER A 140 11.99 -4.65 -9.26
C SER A 140 11.37 -6.03 -9.06
N VAL A 141 11.10 -6.79 -10.14
CA VAL A 141 10.62 -8.18 -10.04
C VAL A 141 11.70 -9.09 -9.46
N VAL A 142 12.95 -8.96 -9.91
CA VAL A 142 14.05 -9.76 -9.35
C VAL A 142 14.24 -9.48 -7.87
N LEU A 143 14.22 -8.19 -7.46
CA LEU A 143 14.31 -7.83 -6.04
C LEU A 143 13.11 -8.35 -5.23
N ALA A 144 11.91 -8.28 -5.79
CA ALA A 144 10.70 -8.80 -5.13
C ALA A 144 10.78 -10.32 -4.90
N LEU A 145 11.33 -11.08 -5.86
CA LEU A 145 11.52 -12.52 -5.71
C LEU A 145 12.58 -12.85 -4.67
N LEU A 146 13.70 -12.11 -4.65
CA LEU A 146 14.78 -12.31 -3.67
C LEU A 146 14.30 -12.03 -2.24
N VAL A 147 13.62 -10.91 -2.04
CA VAL A 147 13.10 -10.50 -0.72
C VAL A 147 11.94 -11.40 -0.29
N GLY A 148 11.07 -11.83 -1.22
CA GLY A 148 9.96 -12.73 -0.89
C GLY A 148 10.40 -14.15 -0.56
N TYR A 149 11.62 -14.54 -0.94
CA TYR A 149 12.17 -15.86 -0.61
C TYR A 149 12.87 -15.91 0.76
N ASP A 150 13.36 -14.79 1.25
CA ASP A 150 14.11 -14.70 2.49
C ASP A 150 13.21 -14.26 3.66
N PRO A 151 12.87 -15.16 4.61
CA PRO A 151 12.03 -14.84 5.76
C PRO A 151 12.71 -13.88 6.76
N ASP A 152 14.04 -13.76 6.72
CA ASP A 152 14.80 -12.90 7.63
C ASP A 152 14.80 -11.43 7.19
N ILE A 153 14.48 -11.13 5.93
CA ILE A 153 14.25 -9.76 5.45
C ILE A 153 12.83 -9.32 5.85
N GLY A 154 12.51 -9.52 7.12
CA GLY A 154 11.17 -9.37 7.64
C GLY A 154 10.72 -7.91 7.84
N ASP A 155 10.06 -7.68 8.90
CA ASP A 155 9.13 -6.63 9.25
C ASP A 155 9.73 -5.22 9.46
N SER A 156 11.05 -5.06 9.34
CA SER A 156 11.73 -3.78 9.55
C SER A 156 11.35 -2.77 8.46
N PHE A 157 10.74 -1.65 8.87
CA PHE A 157 10.37 -0.51 8.02
C PHE A 157 9.39 -0.84 6.89
N VAL A 158 8.61 -1.90 7.00
CA VAL A 158 7.68 -2.28 5.91
C VAL A 158 8.41 -2.51 4.57
N LEU A 159 9.75 -2.71 4.60
CA LEU A 159 10.59 -2.78 3.41
C LEU A 159 10.28 -4.00 2.55
N SER A 160 10.10 -5.16 3.19
CA SER A 160 9.76 -6.40 2.50
C SER A 160 8.52 -6.23 1.63
N ARG A 161 7.42 -5.77 2.22
CA ARG A 161 6.17 -5.50 1.49
C ARG A 161 6.33 -4.43 0.42
N SER A 162 7.04 -3.34 0.73
CA SER A 162 7.28 -2.27 -0.25
C SER A 162 8.04 -2.80 -1.47
N ILE A 163 9.06 -3.64 -1.29
CA ILE A 163 9.83 -4.20 -2.41
C ILE A 163 8.98 -5.19 -3.20
N VAL A 164 8.25 -6.09 -2.53
CA VAL A 164 7.41 -7.11 -3.19
C VAL A 164 6.26 -6.49 -3.98
N PHE A 165 5.69 -5.39 -3.52
CA PHE A 165 4.56 -4.75 -4.18
C PHE A 165 4.93 -3.67 -5.21
N TYR A 166 6.17 -3.19 -5.23
CA TYR A 166 6.62 -2.15 -6.17
C TYR A 166 6.46 -2.52 -7.65
N PRO A 167 6.70 -3.78 -8.11
CA PRO A 167 6.44 -4.17 -9.50
C PRO A 167 5.00 -3.89 -9.95
N PHE A 168 4.01 -4.14 -9.10
CA PHE A 168 2.59 -3.87 -9.42
C PHE A 168 2.31 -2.37 -9.60
N PHE A 169 2.97 -1.52 -8.81
CA PHE A 169 2.90 -0.07 -8.98
C PHE A 169 3.50 0.39 -10.32
N LEU A 170 4.62 -0.20 -10.75
CA LEU A 170 5.27 0.11 -12.03
C LEU A 170 4.47 -0.38 -13.24
N LEU A 171 3.73 -1.49 -13.11
CA LEU A 171 2.84 -2.01 -14.15
C LEU A 171 1.64 -1.08 -14.40
N GLY A 172 1.14 -0.44 -13.37
CA GLY A 172 0.13 0.62 -13.46
C GLY A 172 0.70 1.88 -14.10
#